data_b40fad879d45f17331b6d28c22efa922
#
_entry.id   b40fad879d45f17331b6d28c22efa922
#
_cell.length_a   1.000
_cell.length_b   1.000
_cell.length_c   1.000
_cell.angle_alpha   90.00
_cell.angle_beta   90.00
_cell.angle_gamma   90.00
#
_symmetry.space_group_name_H-M   'P 1'
#
loop_
_entity.id
_entity.type
_entity.pdbx_description
1 polymer ?
#
loop_
_entity_poly.entity_id
_entity_poly.type
_entity_poly.pdbx_seq_one_letter_code
_entity_poly.pdbx_strand_id
1 'polypeptide(L)'
;MITCYLRYTIDMYKVSEFETYARMWIPLVERFGGVHHGYYLPHESNSDLAVALFSFASLAEYEAYRTKALSDPECKAAYAFADETKCIISYERQFLRPVRQQKESSPTSLA
;
A
#
# COMPACT_ATOMS: atom_id res chain seq x y z
N MET A 1 -12.98 0.58 -10.18
CA MET A 1 -11.71 0.36 -9.49
C MET A 1 -11.17 1.66 -8.92
N ILE A 2 -10.73 1.61 -7.71
CA ILE A 2 -10.06 2.76 -7.10
C ILE A 2 -8.66 2.33 -6.66
N THR A 3 -7.74 3.30 -6.64
CA THR A 3 -6.37 3.05 -6.19
C THR A 3 -6.09 3.92 -4.98
N CYS A 4 -5.66 3.28 -3.91
CA CYS A 4 -5.25 3.97 -2.71
C CYS A 4 -3.77 4.37 -2.86
N TYR A 5 -3.51 5.65 -2.66
CA TYR A 5 -2.16 6.20 -2.66
C TYR A 5 -1.86 6.61 -1.23
N LEU A 6 -0.84 5.97 -0.64
CA LEU A 6 -0.38 6.30 0.69
C LEU A 6 1.01 6.91 0.58
N ARG A 7 1.14 8.12 1.10
CA ARG A 7 2.43 8.78 1.15
C ARG A 7 2.85 8.84 2.61
N TYR A 8 3.96 8.17 2.91
CA TYR A 8 4.47 8.07 4.28
C TYR A 8 5.63 9.02 4.50
N THR A 9 5.66 9.63 5.68
CA THR A 9 6.90 10.16 6.22
C THR A 9 7.42 9.12 7.20
N ILE A 10 8.58 8.56 6.90
CA ILE A 10 9.16 7.48 7.71
C ILE A 10 10.38 8.01 8.44
N ASP A 11 10.77 7.29 9.51
CA ASP A 11 12.02 7.59 10.20
C ASP A 11 13.16 7.14 9.30
N MET A 12 13.99 8.09 8.88
CA MET A 12 15.07 7.80 7.94
C MET A 12 16.12 6.83 8.49
N TYR A 13 16.13 6.63 9.79
CA TYR A 13 17.03 5.67 10.42
C TYR A 13 16.39 4.29 10.56
N LYS A 14 15.14 4.14 10.13
CA LYS A 14 14.39 2.90 10.28
C LYS A 14 13.79 2.45 8.95
N VAL A 15 14.49 2.70 7.86
CA VAL A 15 14.02 2.31 6.53
C VAL A 15 13.86 0.79 6.44
N SER A 16 14.78 0.02 7.04
CA SER A 16 14.69 -1.44 6.99
C SER A 16 13.49 -1.95 7.78
N GLU A 17 13.17 -1.32 8.90
CA GLU A 17 11.96 -1.69 9.64
C GLU A 17 10.71 -1.37 8.81
N PHE A 18 10.69 -0.23 8.14
CA PHE A 18 9.56 0.08 7.28
C PHE A 18 9.45 -0.90 6.12
N GLU A 19 10.56 -1.34 5.58
CA GLU A 19 10.53 -2.35 4.51
C GLU A 19 9.93 -3.66 5.00
N THR A 20 10.26 -4.08 6.22
CA THR A 20 9.64 -5.25 6.83
C THR A 20 8.13 -5.07 6.96
N TYR A 21 7.71 -3.91 7.45
CA TYR A 21 6.29 -3.55 7.56
C TYR A 21 5.60 -3.66 6.18
N ALA A 22 6.24 -3.11 5.15
CA ALA A 22 5.70 -3.15 3.80
C ALA A 22 5.51 -4.59 3.31
N ARG A 23 6.49 -5.45 3.57
CA ARG A 23 6.41 -6.85 3.16
C ARG A 23 5.29 -7.60 3.87
N MET A 24 4.93 -7.17 5.07
CA MET A 24 3.80 -7.77 5.78
C MET A 24 2.48 -7.43 5.09
N TRP A 25 2.32 -6.20 4.60
CA TRP A 25 1.04 -5.75 4.06
C TRP A 25 0.73 -6.22 2.65
N ILE A 26 1.74 -6.44 1.81
CA ILE A 26 1.49 -6.80 0.42
C ILE A 26 0.61 -8.05 0.31
N PRO A 27 0.96 -9.18 0.95
CA PRO A 27 0.09 -10.35 0.85
C PRO A 27 -1.24 -10.17 1.59
N LEU A 28 -1.28 -9.34 2.63
CA LEU A 28 -2.52 -9.13 3.36
C LEU A 28 -3.56 -8.41 2.52
N VAL A 29 -3.17 -7.35 1.81
CA VAL A 29 -4.07 -6.64 0.92
C VAL A 29 -4.61 -7.60 -0.14
N GLU A 30 -3.77 -8.46 -0.69
CA GLU A 30 -4.19 -9.38 -1.73
C GLU A 30 -5.10 -10.47 -1.20
N ARG A 31 -4.88 -10.91 0.03
CA ARG A 31 -5.76 -11.88 0.67
C ARG A 31 -7.18 -11.33 0.84
N PHE A 32 -7.31 -10.02 1.02
CA PHE A 32 -8.61 -9.37 1.17
C PHE A 32 -9.21 -8.91 -0.17
N GLY A 33 -8.63 -9.32 -1.29
CA GLY A 33 -9.21 -9.06 -2.59
C GLY A 33 -8.66 -7.85 -3.33
N GLY A 34 -7.67 -7.19 -2.77
CA GLY A 34 -7.02 -6.07 -3.44
C GLY A 34 -5.88 -6.50 -4.33
N VAL A 35 -5.37 -5.56 -5.10
CA VAL A 35 -4.17 -5.75 -5.91
C VAL A 35 -3.13 -4.77 -5.40
N HIS A 36 -2.03 -5.28 -4.89
CA HIS A 36 -0.97 -4.40 -4.39
C HIS A 36 0.02 -4.11 -5.51
N HIS A 37 0.23 -2.82 -5.80
CA HIS A 37 1.16 -2.41 -6.86
C HIS A 37 2.57 -2.23 -6.33
N GLY A 38 2.73 -2.22 -5.01
CA GLY A 38 4.03 -2.19 -4.38
C GLY A 38 4.21 -1.02 -3.44
N TYR A 39 5.27 -1.13 -2.66
CA TYR A 39 5.79 -0.04 -1.86
C TYR A 39 7.04 0.50 -2.55
N TYR A 40 7.30 1.78 -2.36
CA TYR A 40 8.44 2.45 -2.96
C TYR A 40 9.20 3.17 -1.85
N LEU A 41 10.47 2.86 -1.72
CA LEU A 41 11.33 3.36 -0.64
C LEU A 41 12.25 4.44 -1.18
N PRO A 42 12.86 5.25 -0.29
CA PRO A 42 13.80 6.27 -0.74
C PRO A 42 14.98 5.64 -1.49
N HIS A 43 15.37 6.27 -2.56
CA HIS A 43 16.58 5.90 -3.30
C HIS A 43 17.40 7.16 -3.52
N GLU A 44 17.08 7.94 -4.56
CA GLU A 44 17.69 9.26 -4.72
C GLU A 44 16.59 10.30 -4.61
N SER A 45 16.09 10.47 -3.40
CA SER A 45 14.95 11.34 -3.11
C SER A 45 15.05 11.78 -1.66
N ASN A 46 13.94 12.32 -1.12
CA ASN A 46 13.88 12.61 0.31
C ASN A 46 14.04 11.31 1.10
N SER A 47 14.93 11.33 2.07
CA SER A 47 15.29 10.12 2.82
C SER A 47 14.18 9.60 3.70
N ASP A 48 13.12 10.38 3.92
CA ASP A 48 12.00 10.02 4.77
C ASP A 48 10.71 9.79 3.98
N LEU A 49 10.78 9.69 2.64
CA LEU A 49 9.61 9.50 1.79
C LEU A 49 9.44 8.05 1.42
N ALA A 50 8.24 7.52 1.62
CA ALA A 50 7.87 6.22 1.09
C ALA A 50 6.45 6.29 0.55
N VAL A 51 6.13 5.43 -0.40
CA VAL A 51 4.82 5.44 -1.07
C VAL A 51 4.32 4.01 -1.20
N ALA A 52 3.02 3.83 -1.01
CA ALA A 52 2.36 2.56 -1.29
C ALA A 52 1.20 2.81 -2.24
N LEU A 53 1.00 1.88 -3.16
CA LEU A 53 -0.12 1.91 -4.11
C LEU A 53 -0.80 0.55 -4.11
N PHE A 54 -2.10 0.54 -3.91
CA PHE A 54 -2.88 -0.69 -4.04
C PHE A 54 -4.30 -0.34 -4.46
N SER A 55 -4.99 -1.30 -5.07
CA SER A 55 -6.31 -1.07 -5.66
C SER A 55 -7.33 -2.07 -5.16
N PHE A 56 -8.57 -1.62 -5.09
CA PHE A 56 -9.73 -2.46 -4.86
C PHE A 56 -10.76 -2.18 -5.94
N ALA A 57 -11.72 -3.09 -6.12
CA ALA A 57 -12.71 -2.92 -7.16
C ALA A 57 -13.58 -1.69 -6.91
N SER A 58 -13.79 -1.31 -5.67
CA SER A 58 -14.63 -0.17 -5.32
C SER A 58 -14.25 0.35 -3.94
N LEU A 59 -14.72 1.55 -3.60
CA LEU A 59 -14.57 2.09 -2.25
C LEU A 59 -15.26 1.19 -1.23
N ALA A 60 -16.39 0.60 -1.59
CA ALA A 60 -17.10 -0.29 -0.67
C ALA A 60 -16.25 -1.50 -0.32
N GLU A 61 -15.54 -2.09 -1.29
CA GLU A 61 -14.66 -3.21 -1.00
C GLU A 61 -13.46 -2.79 -0.18
N TYR A 62 -12.93 -1.60 -0.42
CA TYR A 62 -11.87 -1.06 0.40
C TYR A 62 -12.32 -0.91 1.85
N GLU A 63 -13.53 -0.38 2.06
CA GLU A 63 -14.06 -0.23 3.42
C GLU A 63 -14.25 -1.57 4.11
N ALA A 64 -14.73 -2.57 3.36
CA ALA A 64 -14.88 -3.91 3.92
C ALA A 64 -13.54 -4.48 4.35
N TYR A 65 -12.51 -4.27 3.55
CA TYR A 65 -11.14 -4.66 3.91
C TYR A 65 -10.70 -3.96 5.20
N ARG A 66 -10.91 -2.64 5.29
CA ARG A 66 -10.49 -1.88 6.48
C ARG A 66 -11.19 -2.39 7.74
N THR A 67 -12.46 -2.72 7.62
CA THR A 67 -13.21 -3.23 8.76
C THR A 67 -12.68 -4.60 9.20
N LYS A 68 -12.43 -5.49 8.24
CA LYS A 68 -11.92 -6.83 8.56
C LYS A 68 -10.50 -6.78 9.12
N ALA A 69 -9.70 -5.86 8.64
CA ALA A 69 -8.31 -5.73 9.09
C ALA A 69 -8.21 -5.42 10.58
N LEU A 70 -9.20 -4.72 11.12
CA LEU A 70 -9.19 -4.36 12.55
C LEU A 70 -9.23 -5.58 13.47
N SER A 71 -9.79 -6.69 13.02
CA SER A 71 -9.88 -7.90 13.83
C SER A 71 -9.02 -9.06 13.30
N ASP A 72 -8.34 -8.87 12.20
CA ASP A 72 -7.50 -9.91 11.62
C ASP A 72 -6.17 -10.01 12.36
N PRO A 73 -5.77 -11.21 12.82
CA PRO A 73 -4.55 -11.34 13.63
C PRO A 73 -3.29 -10.90 12.90
N GLU A 74 -3.16 -11.19 11.61
CA GLU A 74 -1.96 -10.79 10.85
C GLU A 74 -1.91 -9.28 10.61
N CYS A 75 -3.06 -8.66 10.37
CA CYS A 75 -3.12 -7.21 10.24
C CYS A 75 -2.80 -6.54 11.57
N LYS A 76 -3.31 -7.10 12.68
CA LYS A 76 -2.98 -6.58 14.00
C LYS A 76 -1.49 -6.66 14.27
N ALA A 77 -0.85 -7.75 13.86
CA ALA A 77 0.59 -7.91 14.03
C ALA A 77 1.36 -6.85 13.24
N ALA A 78 0.89 -6.51 12.04
CA ALA A 78 1.53 -5.47 11.24
C ALA A 78 1.38 -4.11 11.91
N TYR A 79 0.19 -3.77 12.40
CA TYR A 79 0.00 -2.52 13.13
C TYR A 79 0.89 -2.46 14.38
N ALA A 80 0.98 -3.57 15.12
CA ALA A 80 1.82 -3.63 16.31
C ALA A 80 3.28 -3.44 15.98
N PHE A 81 3.73 -4.00 14.87
CA PHE A 81 5.12 -3.83 14.43
C PHE A 81 5.44 -2.35 14.17
N ALA A 82 4.52 -1.63 13.50
CA ALA A 82 4.71 -0.21 13.26
C ALA A 82 4.75 0.58 14.57
N ASP A 83 3.88 0.22 15.52
CA ASP A 83 3.85 0.89 16.82
C ASP A 83 5.14 0.65 17.61
N GLU A 84 5.65 -0.57 17.58
CA GLU A 84 6.85 -0.92 18.34
C GLU A 84 8.09 -0.30 17.77
N THR A 85 8.22 -0.31 16.44
CA THR A 85 9.43 0.20 15.80
C THR A 85 9.44 1.71 15.63
N LYS A 86 8.26 2.34 15.66
CA LYS A 86 8.13 3.78 15.39
C LYS A 86 8.69 4.17 14.04
N CYS A 87 8.61 3.27 13.06
CA CYS A 87 9.19 3.54 11.75
C CYS A 87 8.36 4.50 10.90
N ILE A 88 7.07 4.69 11.25
CA ILE A 88 6.19 5.61 10.54
C ILE A 88 5.98 6.85 11.40
N ILE A 89 6.29 8.02 10.86
CA ILE A 89 6.09 9.29 11.56
C ILE A 89 4.69 9.81 11.27
N SER A 90 4.30 9.81 9.99
CA SER A 90 2.98 10.26 9.58
C SER A 90 2.68 9.73 8.19
N TYR A 91 1.44 9.85 7.75
CA TYR A 91 1.10 9.46 6.39
C TYR A 91 -0.13 10.22 5.92
N GLU A 92 -0.27 10.28 4.59
CA GLU A 92 -1.44 10.84 3.91
C GLU A 92 -2.04 9.77 3.03
N ARG A 93 -3.36 9.74 2.93
CA ARG A 93 -4.07 8.78 2.10
C ARG A 93 -4.92 9.53 1.10
N GLN A 94 -4.85 9.11 -0.17
CA GLN A 94 -5.70 9.64 -1.22
C GLN A 94 -6.22 8.48 -2.04
N PHE A 95 -7.41 8.68 -2.62
CA PHE A 95 -8.00 7.69 -3.52
C PHE A 95 -8.01 8.29 -4.92
N LEU A 96 -7.48 7.53 -5.85
CA LEU A 96 -7.31 7.96 -7.23
C LEU A 96 -7.99 6.94 -8.13
N ARG A 97 -8.45 7.40 -9.28
CA ARG A 97 -9.02 6.51 -10.27
C ARG A 97 -7.96 6.25 -11.33
N PRO A 98 -7.56 4.98 -11.55
CA PRO A 98 -6.53 4.73 -12.55
C PRO A 98 -7.07 4.96 -13.93
N VAL A 99 -6.24 5.53 -14.80
CA VAL A 99 -6.51 5.59 -16.22
C VAL A 99 -5.90 4.34 -16.82
N ARG A 100 -6.73 3.51 -17.42
CA ARG A 100 -6.30 2.20 -17.88
C ARG A 100 -6.42 2.09 -19.37
N GLN A 101 -5.43 1.46 -19.96
CA GLN A 101 -5.48 1.13 -21.37
C GLN A 101 -6.53 0.05 -21.59
N GLN A 102 -7.30 0.16 -22.66
CA GLN A 102 -8.29 -0.86 -22.97
C GLN A 102 -7.60 -2.14 -23.40
N LYS A 103 -8.11 -3.26 -22.92
CA LYS A 103 -7.50 -4.54 -23.19
C LYS A 103 -7.47 -4.88 -24.68
N GLU A 104 -8.56 -4.61 -25.33
CA GLU A 104 -8.70 -4.97 -26.73
C GLU A 104 -7.79 -4.16 -27.63
N SER A 105 -7.31 -3.03 -27.17
CA SER A 105 -6.41 -2.23 -27.98
C SER A 105 -4.97 -2.68 -27.80
N SER A 106 -4.79 -3.64 -26.99
CA SER A 106 -3.45 -4.09 -26.80
C SER A 106 -3.09 -5.03 -27.83
N PRO A 107 -2.58 -5.40 -27.91
CA PRO A 107 -1.82 -6.27 -28.24
C PRO A 107 -1.04 -5.95 -29.34
N THR A 108 -1.45 -5.93 -29.45
CA THR A 108 -0.94 -5.86 -30.16
C THR A 108 -0.25 -5.00 -30.34
N SER A 109 -0.62 -4.72 -30.28
CA SER A 109 -0.16 -4.07 -30.45
C SER A 109 0.63 -3.51 -30.24
N LEU A 110 0.72 -3.37 -30.14
CA LEU A 110 1.39 -2.85 -29.99
C LEU A 110 2.16 -2.68 -29.95
N ALA A 111 2.00 -2.91 -30.13
CA ALA A 111 2.63 -2.70 -30.04
C ALA A 111 3.21 -2.34 -29.92
#